data_81230b33a03c0917c60f8e64e6828517
#
_entry.id   81230b33a03c0917c60f8e64e6828517
#
_cell.length_a   1.000
_cell.length_b   1.000
_cell.length_c   1.000
_cell.angle_alpha   90.00
_cell.angle_beta   90.00
_cell.angle_gamma   90.00
#
_symmetry.space_group_name_H-M   'P 1'
#
loop_
_entity.id
_entity.type
_entity.pdbx_description
1 polymer ?
#
loop_
_entity_poly.entity_id
_entity_poly.type
_entity_poly.pdbx_seq_one_letter_code
_entity_poly.pdbx_strand_id
1 'polypeptide(L)'
;MKNLSFNVKEIAKVNNVAIMASNDPNQLVPIKPICDALGIDAKAQRNRIDRDEILSSTGVIMTSVAADGKEREMYCIPIRYVFGWLFSIDTNRVDEEVRPSVIKYKMQCYDTLYDHFASYASFVNQKQKRQAEDW
;
A
#
# COMPACT_ATOMS: atom_id res chain seq x y z
N MET A 1 -4.35 24.87 16.36
CA MET A 1 -4.06 23.87 15.31
C MET A 1 -5.33 23.13 15.00
N LYS A 2 -5.68 23.11 13.76
CA LYS A 2 -6.88 22.40 13.37
C LYS A 2 -6.72 20.92 13.66
N ASN A 3 -7.50 20.44 14.62
CA ASN A 3 -7.74 19.02 14.69
C ASN A 3 -8.47 18.62 13.42
N LEU A 4 -7.70 18.24 12.45
CA LEU A 4 -8.28 17.59 11.32
C LEU A 4 -8.81 16.26 11.84
N SER A 5 -10.12 16.21 12.04
CA SER A 5 -10.76 14.94 12.24
C SER A 5 -10.44 14.10 11.01
N PHE A 6 -9.61 13.12 11.21
CA PHE A 6 -9.18 12.19 10.17
C PHE A 6 -10.34 11.25 9.92
N ASN A 7 -11.19 11.60 8.96
CA ASN A 7 -12.26 10.71 8.52
C ASN A 7 -11.67 9.67 7.59
N VAL A 8 -11.64 8.45 8.11
CA VAL A 8 -11.11 7.30 7.39
C VAL A 8 -12.28 6.47 6.90
N LYS A 9 -12.26 6.13 5.63
CA LYS A 9 -13.23 5.20 5.05
C LYS A 9 -12.52 4.04 4.37
N GLU A 10 -13.19 2.91 4.30
CA GLU A 10 -12.70 1.78 3.52
C GLU A 10 -12.79 2.10 2.05
N ILE A 11 -11.64 2.06 1.35
CA ILE A 11 -11.56 2.33 -0.09
C ILE A 11 -11.35 1.08 -0.90
N ALA A 12 -10.83 0.02 -0.29
CA ALA A 12 -10.53 -1.23 -0.98
C ALA A 12 -10.37 -2.37 0.03
N LYS A 13 -10.47 -3.59 -0.47
CA LYS A 13 -10.04 -4.79 0.24
C LYS A 13 -9.02 -5.52 -0.62
N VAL A 14 -7.93 -5.90 0.02
CA VAL A 14 -6.91 -6.74 -0.60
C VAL A 14 -6.91 -8.06 0.14
N ASN A 15 -7.45 -9.11 -0.48
CA ASN A 15 -7.53 -10.46 0.12
C ASN A 15 -8.07 -10.43 1.56
N ASN A 16 -9.22 -9.77 1.74
CA ASN A 16 -9.95 -9.62 3.00
C ASN A 16 -9.33 -8.65 4.02
N VAL A 17 -8.23 -7.98 3.68
CA VAL A 17 -7.68 -6.90 4.50
C VAL A 17 -8.24 -5.57 4.00
N ALA A 18 -8.98 -4.88 4.85
CA ALA A 18 -9.56 -3.59 4.51
C ALA A 18 -8.48 -2.51 4.45
N ILE A 19 -8.48 -1.75 3.38
CA ILE A 19 -7.61 -0.59 3.21
C ILE A 19 -8.43 0.65 3.53
N MET A 20 -8.09 1.32 4.61
CA MET A 20 -8.76 2.54 5.07
C MET A 20 -7.93 3.74 4.66
N ALA A 21 -8.57 4.78 4.17
CA ALA A 21 -7.86 5.99 3.75
C ALA A 21 -8.62 7.25 4.16
N SER A 22 -7.87 8.35 4.31
CA SER A 22 -8.45 9.65 4.54
C SER A 22 -9.24 10.15 3.32
N ASN A 23 -10.16 11.10 3.56
CA ASN A 23 -11.00 11.67 2.51
C ASN A 23 -10.33 12.78 1.70
N ASP A 24 -9.11 13.17 2.06
CA ASP A 24 -8.41 14.22 1.36
C ASP A 24 -7.80 13.70 0.03
N PRO A 25 -7.32 14.61 -0.86
CA PRO A 25 -6.74 14.21 -2.14
C PRO A 25 -5.53 13.27 -2.02
N ASN A 26 -4.81 13.33 -0.91
CA ASN A 26 -3.62 12.50 -0.69
C ASN A 26 -3.97 11.05 -0.31
N GLN A 27 -5.18 10.81 0.18
CA GLN A 27 -5.64 9.49 0.62
C GLN A 27 -4.59 8.80 1.50
N LEU A 28 -4.38 9.38 2.69
CA LEU A 28 -3.42 8.84 3.65
C LEU A 28 -3.98 7.59 4.30
N VAL A 29 -3.17 6.55 4.33
CA VAL A 29 -3.56 5.23 4.83
C VAL A 29 -2.78 4.94 6.10
N PRO A 30 -3.47 4.78 7.26
CA PRO A 30 -2.79 4.35 8.48
C PRO A 30 -2.33 2.90 8.33
N ILE A 31 -1.07 2.66 8.68
CA ILE A 31 -0.50 1.33 8.51
C ILE A 31 -0.87 0.37 9.64
N LYS A 32 -1.17 0.90 10.85
CA LYS A 32 -1.42 0.06 12.02
C LYS A 32 -2.59 -0.90 11.85
N PRO A 33 -3.77 -0.48 11.36
CA PRO A 33 -4.87 -1.43 11.17
C PRO A 33 -4.52 -2.56 10.19
N ILE A 34 -3.73 -2.27 9.18
CA ILE A 34 -3.27 -3.30 8.24
C ILE A 34 -2.30 -4.25 8.93
N CYS A 35 -1.34 -3.71 9.68
CA CYS A 35 -0.38 -4.52 10.42
C CYS A 35 -1.09 -5.42 11.43
N ASP A 36 -2.08 -4.89 12.15
CA ASP A 36 -2.87 -5.67 13.11
C ASP A 36 -3.63 -6.81 12.40
N ALA A 37 -4.22 -6.53 11.24
CA ALA A 37 -4.93 -7.54 10.46
C ALA A 37 -3.99 -8.64 9.93
N LEU A 38 -2.75 -8.30 9.64
CA LEU A 38 -1.74 -9.24 9.16
C LEU A 38 -0.98 -9.94 10.28
N GLY A 39 -1.14 -9.48 11.52
CA GLY A 39 -0.40 -10.02 12.66
C GLY A 39 1.08 -9.64 12.65
N ILE A 40 1.43 -8.50 12.09
CA ILE A 40 2.80 -8.00 12.06
C ILE A 40 2.96 -6.75 12.93
N ASP A 41 4.18 -6.49 13.38
CA ASP A 41 4.47 -5.38 14.26
C ASP A 41 4.49 -4.05 13.47
N ALA A 42 3.56 -3.15 13.81
CA ALA A 42 3.45 -1.84 13.15
C ALA A 42 4.70 -0.98 13.36
N LYS A 43 5.30 -1.03 14.55
CA LYS A 43 6.52 -0.26 14.84
C LYS A 43 7.69 -0.72 13.98
N ALA A 44 7.85 -2.02 13.82
CA ALA A 44 8.88 -2.59 12.96
C ALA A 44 8.68 -2.17 11.51
N GLN A 45 7.43 -2.15 11.04
CA GLN A 45 7.09 -1.69 9.68
C GLN A 45 7.36 -0.21 9.51
N ARG A 46 7.01 0.62 10.49
CA ARG A 46 7.34 2.04 10.47
C ARG A 46 8.85 2.27 10.36
N ASN A 47 9.63 1.56 11.17
CA ASN A 47 11.08 1.67 11.10
C ASN A 47 11.62 1.26 9.72
N ARG A 48 11.04 0.24 9.14
CA ARG A 48 11.40 -0.23 7.81
C ARG A 48 11.07 0.80 6.73
N ILE A 49 9.90 1.42 6.81
CA ILE A 49 9.49 2.50 5.91
C ILE A 49 10.44 3.69 6.04
N ASP A 50 10.79 4.07 7.27
CA ASP A 50 11.70 5.19 7.52
C ASP A 50 13.10 4.97 6.95
N ARG A 51 13.50 3.71 6.75
CA ARG A 51 14.79 3.35 6.16
C ARG A 51 14.72 3.06 4.67
N ASP A 52 13.53 3.00 4.11
CA ASP A 52 13.36 2.75 2.69
C ASP A 52 13.68 4.01 1.90
N GLU A 53 14.45 3.85 0.82
CA GLU A 53 14.92 4.96 0.00
C GLU A 53 13.78 5.78 -0.60
N ILE A 54 12.69 5.13 -0.96
CA ILE A 54 11.53 5.79 -1.59
C ILE A 54 10.50 6.17 -0.54
N LEU A 55 10.15 5.25 0.36
CA LEU A 55 9.04 5.42 1.29
C LEU A 55 9.37 6.38 2.44
N SER A 56 10.64 6.58 2.76
CA SER A 56 11.05 7.39 3.92
C SER A 56 10.51 8.82 3.89
N SER A 57 10.34 9.40 2.70
CA SER A 57 9.81 10.75 2.54
C SER A 57 8.29 10.81 2.48
N THR A 58 7.60 9.69 2.51
CA THR A 58 6.14 9.63 2.31
C THR A 58 5.35 9.49 3.60
N GLY A 59 6.01 9.08 4.68
CA GLY A 59 5.35 8.88 5.97
C GLY A 59 4.84 10.18 6.58
N VAL A 60 3.62 10.17 7.07
CA VAL A 60 2.97 11.32 7.69
C VAL A 60 2.30 10.86 8.98
N ILE A 61 2.47 11.66 10.05
CA ILE A 61 1.76 11.42 11.30
C ILE A 61 0.48 12.24 11.28
N MET A 62 -0.66 11.56 11.44
CA MET A 62 -1.97 12.17 11.50
C MET A 62 -2.57 11.93 12.89
N THR A 63 -3.28 12.93 13.38
CA THR A 63 -3.99 12.81 14.65
C THR A 63 -5.45 12.51 14.36
N SER A 64 -6.00 11.50 15.04
CA SER A 64 -7.42 11.19 14.98
C SER A 64 -7.99 11.15 16.38
N VAL A 65 -9.30 11.44 16.49
CA VAL A 65 -10.03 11.32 17.74
C VAL A 65 -10.80 10.01 17.73
N ALA A 66 -10.45 9.11 18.67
CA ALA A 66 -11.13 7.84 18.82
C ALA A 66 -12.53 8.03 19.44
N ALA A 67 -13.35 6.98 19.41
CA ALA A 67 -14.69 6.99 19.97
C ALA A 67 -14.72 7.32 21.47
N ASP A 68 -13.62 7.08 22.19
CA ASP A 68 -13.45 7.42 23.61
C ASP A 68 -13.10 8.90 23.85
N GLY A 69 -13.02 9.72 22.78
CA GLY A 69 -12.65 11.13 22.84
C GLY A 69 -11.16 11.39 22.95
N LYS A 70 -10.32 10.35 22.96
CA LYS A 70 -8.87 10.51 23.06
C LYS A 70 -8.25 10.74 21.68
N GLU A 71 -7.32 11.68 21.62
CA GLU A 71 -6.49 11.90 20.44
C GLU A 71 -5.44 10.80 20.34
N ARG A 72 -5.27 10.26 19.14
CA ARG A 72 -4.25 9.26 18.84
C ARG A 72 -3.52 9.64 17.58
N GLU A 73 -2.21 9.51 17.62
CA GLU A 73 -1.38 9.69 16.44
C GLU A 73 -1.38 8.40 15.62
N MET A 74 -1.50 8.55 14.31
CA MET A 74 -1.46 7.44 13.37
C MET A 74 -0.38 7.71 12.34
N TYR A 75 0.51 6.74 12.17
CA TYR A 75 1.50 6.80 11.10
C TYR A 75 0.85 6.33 9.81
N CYS A 76 0.89 7.18 8.80
CA CYS A 76 0.21 6.96 7.52
C CYS A 76 1.19 7.09 6.36
N ILE A 77 0.88 6.39 5.28
CA ILE A 77 1.52 6.61 3.98
C ILE A 77 0.44 6.86 2.93
N PRO A 78 0.74 7.61 1.86
CA PRO A 78 -0.24 7.82 0.79
C PRO A 78 -0.62 6.50 0.12
N ILE A 79 -1.87 6.39 -0.30
CA ILE A 79 -2.40 5.17 -0.96
C ILE A 79 -1.52 4.72 -2.13
N ARG A 80 -0.92 5.68 -2.82
CA ARG A 80 -0.03 5.41 -3.95
C ARG A 80 1.09 4.43 -3.61
N TYR A 81 1.55 4.43 -2.36
CA TYR A 81 2.69 3.62 -1.92
C TYR A 81 2.27 2.38 -1.12
N VAL A 82 1.00 2.27 -0.75
CA VAL A 82 0.51 1.19 0.12
C VAL A 82 0.67 -0.17 -0.53
N PHE A 83 0.32 -0.28 -1.79
CA PHE A 83 0.34 -1.59 -2.47
C PHE A 83 1.77 -2.10 -2.65
N GLY A 84 2.72 -1.22 -2.92
CA GLY A 84 4.13 -1.59 -2.98
C GLY A 84 4.68 -1.97 -1.62
N TRP A 85 4.30 -1.25 -0.57
CA TRP A 85 4.68 -1.61 0.80
C TRP A 85 4.13 -2.99 1.18
N LEU A 86 2.85 -3.26 0.91
CA LEU A 86 2.24 -4.58 1.15
C LEU A 86 2.97 -5.70 0.41
N PHE A 87 3.34 -5.45 -0.85
CA PHE A 87 4.10 -6.42 -1.63
C PHE A 87 5.47 -6.73 -1.00
N SER A 88 6.07 -5.75 -0.32
CA SER A 88 7.39 -5.89 0.29
C SER A 88 7.40 -6.61 1.64
N ILE A 89 6.24 -6.88 2.22
CA ILE A 89 6.15 -7.52 3.55
C ILE A 89 6.66 -8.96 3.47
N ASP A 90 7.49 -9.34 4.46
CA ASP A 90 7.98 -10.71 4.58
C ASP A 90 6.84 -11.63 5.03
N THR A 91 6.44 -12.55 4.16
CA THR A 91 5.34 -13.49 4.44
C THR A 91 5.64 -14.42 5.60
N ASN A 92 6.91 -14.69 5.88
CA ASN A 92 7.29 -15.56 7.01
C ASN A 92 7.00 -14.94 8.37
N ARG A 93 6.81 -13.62 8.42
CA ARG A 93 6.49 -12.88 9.65
C ARG A 93 5.01 -12.65 9.85
N VAL A 94 4.20 -12.96 8.84
CA VAL A 94 2.75 -12.79 8.88
C VAL A 94 2.14 -13.98 9.63
N ASP A 95 1.08 -13.72 10.42
CA ASP A 95 0.35 -14.79 11.12
C ASP A 95 -0.07 -15.89 10.15
N GLU A 96 0.03 -17.14 10.60
CA GLU A 96 -0.27 -18.32 9.77
C GLU A 96 -1.67 -18.27 9.16
N GLU A 97 -2.64 -17.74 9.91
CA GLU A 97 -4.03 -17.67 9.45
C GLU A 97 -4.21 -16.74 8.24
N VAL A 98 -3.42 -15.67 8.17
CA VAL A 98 -3.52 -14.69 7.08
C VAL A 98 -2.44 -14.86 6.01
N ARG A 99 -1.44 -15.70 6.27
CA ARG A 99 -0.33 -15.92 5.33
C ARG A 99 -0.78 -16.32 3.93
N PRO A 100 -1.74 -17.24 3.75
CA PRO A 100 -2.22 -17.60 2.41
C PRO A 100 -2.78 -16.40 1.64
N SER A 101 -3.47 -15.49 2.32
CA SER A 101 -4.01 -14.28 1.70
C SER A 101 -2.91 -13.33 1.23
N VAL A 102 -1.84 -13.20 2.01
CA VAL A 102 -0.70 -12.37 1.63
C VAL A 102 0.06 -12.97 0.46
N ILE A 103 0.25 -14.29 0.46
CA ILE A 103 0.88 -15.00 -0.66
C ILE A 103 0.05 -14.80 -1.93
N LYS A 104 -1.27 -14.96 -1.84
CA LYS A 104 -2.18 -14.73 -2.96
C LYS A 104 -2.06 -13.29 -3.49
N TYR A 105 -2.02 -12.31 -2.58
CA TYR A 105 -1.81 -10.92 -2.96
C TYR A 105 -0.51 -10.71 -3.72
N LYS A 106 0.58 -11.28 -3.22
CA LYS A 106 1.88 -11.17 -3.89
C LYS A 106 1.88 -11.81 -5.27
N MET A 107 1.23 -12.96 -5.41
CA MET A 107 1.09 -13.61 -6.71
C MET A 107 0.31 -12.73 -7.69
N GLN A 108 -0.77 -12.12 -7.22
CA GLN A 108 -1.54 -11.16 -8.03
C GLN A 108 -0.72 -9.94 -8.43
N CYS A 109 0.16 -9.46 -7.55
CA CYS A 109 1.07 -8.36 -7.86
C CYS A 109 2.05 -8.75 -8.97
N TYR A 110 2.62 -9.94 -8.91
CA TYR A 110 3.50 -10.44 -9.97
C TYR A 110 2.78 -10.50 -11.32
N ASP A 111 1.57 -11.04 -11.33
CA ASP A 111 0.77 -11.13 -12.55
C ASP A 111 0.44 -9.74 -13.10
N THR A 112 0.04 -8.82 -12.24
CA THR A 112 -0.28 -7.45 -12.62
C THR A 112 0.93 -6.72 -13.20
N LEU A 113 2.08 -6.87 -12.56
CA LEU A 113 3.33 -6.27 -13.03
C LEU A 113 3.72 -6.86 -14.38
N TYR A 114 3.62 -8.18 -14.53
CA TYR A 114 3.90 -8.86 -15.80
C TYR A 114 2.98 -8.34 -16.91
N ASP A 115 1.67 -8.31 -16.64
CA ASP A 115 0.68 -7.86 -17.62
C ASP A 115 0.93 -6.43 -18.07
N HIS A 116 1.23 -5.55 -17.11
CA HIS A 116 1.51 -4.14 -17.39
C HIS A 116 2.72 -4.00 -18.32
N PHE A 117 3.83 -4.61 -17.94
CA PHE A 117 5.08 -4.45 -18.70
C PHE A 117 5.11 -5.26 -19.98
N ALA A 118 4.50 -6.43 -20.01
CA ALA A 118 4.40 -7.24 -21.23
C ALA A 118 3.52 -6.55 -22.27
N SER A 119 2.40 -5.97 -21.87
CA SER A 119 1.53 -5.19 -22.74
C SER A 119 2.25 -3.96 -23.30
N TYR A 120 3.01 -3.27 -22.47
CA TYR A 120 3.81 -2.13 -22.90
C TYR A 120 4.90 -2.56 -23.90
N ALA A 121 5.63 -3.62 -23.60
CA ALA A 121 6.67 -4.14 -24.48
C ALA A 121 6.10 -4.57 -25.84
N SER A 122 4.95 -5.24 -25.84
CA SER A 122 4.25 -5.62 -27.05
C SER A 122 3.85 -4.41 -27.89
N PHE A 123 3.32 -3.38 -27.26
CA PHE A 123 2.97 -2.14 -27.93
C PHE A 123 4.19 -1.45 -28.56
N VAL A 124 5.28 -1.37 -27.82
CA VAL A 124 6.54 -0.78 -28.33
C VAL A 124 7.08 -1.57 -29.51
N ASN A 125 7.09 -2.90 -29.42
CA ASN A 125 7.56 -3.76 -30.49
C ASN A 125 6.71 -3.61 -31.76
N GLN A 126 5.40 -3.52 -31.62
CA GLN A 126 4.50 -3.28 -32.75
C GLN A 126 4.78 -1.93 -33.41
N LYS A 127 5.00 -0.90 -32.61
CA LYS A 127 5.31 0.44 -33.13
C LYS A 127 6.63 0.47 -33.87
N GLN A 128 7.65 -0.17 -33.33
CA GLN A 128 8.96 -0.27 -33.98
C GLN A 128 8.87 -1.06 -35.29
N LYS A 129 8.12 -2.14 -35.31
CA LYS A 129 7.89 -2.96 -36.51
C LYS A 129 7.21 -2.13 -37.60
N ARG A 130 6.18 -1.36 -37.27
CA ARG A 130 5.51 -0.47 -38.21
C ARG A 130 6.46 0.57 -38.79
N GLN A 131 7.31 1.17 -37.97
CA GLN A 131 8.31 2.12 -38.44
C GLN A 131 9.31 1.47 -39.39
N ALA A 132 9.72 0.23 -39.13
CA ALA A 132 10.61 -0.50 -39.98
C ALA A 132 9.96 -0.84 -41.35
N GLU A 133 8.65 -1.10 -41.37
CA GLU A 133 7.90 -1.40 -42.61
C GLU A 133 7.65 -0.15 -43.45
N ASP A 134 7.69 1.03 -42.88
CA ASP A 134 7.46 2.31 -43.56
C ASP A 134 8.70 2.89 -44.22
N TRP A 135 9.82 2.20 -44.19
CA TRP A 135 11.08 2.66 -44.81
C TRP A 135 11.22 2.15 -46.25
#